data_7a3bd18d3c8fb675024cbaf8ef73cc2b
#
_entry.id   7a3bd18d3c8fb675024cbaf8ef73cc2b
#
_cell.length_a   1.000
_cell.length_b   1.000
_cell.length_c   1.000
_cell.angle_alpha   90.00
_cell.angle_beta   90.00
_cell.angle_gamma   90.00
#
_symmetry.space_group_name_H-M   'P 1'
#
loop_
_entity.id
_entity.type
_entity.pdbx_description
1 polymer ?
#
loop_
_entity_poly.entity_id
_entity_poly.type
_entity_poly.pdbx_seq_one_letter_code
_entity_poly.pdbx_strand_id
1 'polypeptide(L)'
;DPSQKIGAGFTELIRYHRFSPKGEELSLTKEMLDKVGLAPQILAHLPHQISGGEAQRVAIARCLLFRPKLLILDEATSMLDVSTQANVLGMVRRQMRESGGSILLISHDEALVKLVCDQIYVFDNKNTRQKEKNQ
;
A
#
# COMPACT_ATOMS: atom_id res chain seq x y z
N ASP A 1 -4.87 11.01 13.94
CA ASP A 1 -5.92 11.80 14.56
C ASP A 1 -7.19 11.73 13.71
N PRO A 2 -8.32 11.21 14.22
CA PRO A 2 -9.56 11.07 13.45
C PRO A 2 -10.23 12.41 13.10
N SER A 3 -9.86 13.48 13.76
CA SER A 3 -10.36 14.84 13.50
C SER A 3 -9.55 15.60 12.45
N GLN A 4 -8.45 15.03 11.99
CA GLN A 4 -7.54 15.64 11.03
C GLN A 4 -7.85 15.15 9.61
N LYS A 5 -7.88 16.07 8.64
CA LYS A 5 -8.01 15.72 7.22
C LYS A 5 -6.84 14.84 6.76
N ILE A 6 -7.11 13.93 5.84
CA ILE A 6 -6.10 13.03 5.28
C ILE A 6 -4.91 13.81 4.72
N GLY A 7 -5.15 14.90 4.00
CA GLY A 7 -4.08 15.75 3.45
C GLY A 7 -3.18 16.38 4.49
N ALA A 8 -3.74 16.78 5.63
CA ALA A 8 -2.94 17.33 6.74
C ALA A 8 -1.99 16.28 7.33
N GLY A 9 -2.47 15.01 7.48
CA GLY A 9 -1.63 13.91 7.94
C GLY A 9 -0.47 13.56 6.98
N PHE A 10 -0.67 13.69 5.66
CA PHE A 10 0.42 13.57 4.69
C PHE A 10 1.43 14.72 4.83
N THR A 11 0.93 15.97 4.89
CA THR A 11 1.79 17.14 5.03
C THR A 11 2.66 17.08 6.28
N GLU A 12 2.07 16.69 7.41
CA GLU A 12 2.80 16.52 8.67
C GLU A 12 3.90 15.46 8.55
N LEU A 13 3.58 14.28 7.99
CA LEU A 13 4.52 13.20 7.79
C LEU A 13 5.70 13.62 6.90
N ILE A 14 5.40 14.27 5.77
CA ILE A 14 6.40 14.73 4.80
C ILE A 14 7.33 15.76 5.42
N ARG A 15 6.78 16.72 6.16
CA ARG A 15 7.57 17.76 6.84
C ARG A 15 8.44 17.20 7.95
N TYR A 16 7.88 16.32 8.78
CA TYR A 16 8.61 15.72 9.90
C TYR A 16 9.84 14.96 9.42
N HIS A 17 9.67 14.13 8.38
CA HIS A 17 10.75 13.32 7.82
C HIS A 17 11.56 14.02 6.71
N ARG A 18 11.18 15.23 6.32
CA ARG A 18 11.85 16.02 5.25
C ARG A 18 11.92 15.26 3.92
N PHE A 19 10.83 14.60 3.53
CA PHE A 19 10.77 13.81 2.28
C PHE A 19 10.79 14.67 1.01
N SER A 20 10.42 15.96 1.11
CA SER A 20 10.48 16.94 0.02
C SER A 20 10.85 18.33 0.54
N PRO A 21 11.30 19.25 -0.33
CA PRO A 21 11.44 20.66 -0.01
C PRO A 21 10.11 21.27 0.47
N LYS A 22 10.20 22.33 1.26
CA LYS A 22 9.03 23.06 1.73
C LYS A 22 8.24 23.64 0.54
N GLY A 23 6.95 23.36 0.50
CA GLY A 23 6.04 23.80 -0.56
C GLY A 23 5.75 22.71 -1.61
N GLU A 24 6.49 21.61 -1.62
CA GLU A 24 6.30 20.48 -2.56
C GLU A 24 5.49 19.32 -1.95
N GLU A 25 5.04 19.46 -0.69
CA GLU A 25 4.35 18.39 0.04
C GLU A 25 3.09 17.89 -0.71
N LEU A 26 2.34 18.82 -1.30
CA LEU A 26 1.12 18.46 -2.04
C LEU A 26 1.44 17.69 -3.33
N SER A 27 2.51 18.06 -4.03
CA SER A 27 2.96 17.38 -5.25
C SER A 27 3.36 15.94 -4.93
N LEU A 28 4.21 15.74 -3.92
CA LEU A 28 4.64 14.42 -3.48
C LEU A 28 3.46 13.59 -2.97
N THR A 29 2.52 14.20 -2.24
CA THR A 29 1.31 13.50 -1.78
C THR A 29 0.48 12.99 -2.96
N LYS A 30 0.24 13.83 -3.97
CA LYS A 30 -0.51 13.42 -5.18
C LYS A 30 0.17 12.29 -5.92
N GLU A 31 1.48 12.33 -6.06
CA GLU A 31 2.27 11.25 -6.63
C GLU A 31 2.06 9.92 -5.87
N MET A 32 2.08 9.95 -4.54
CA MET A 32 1.86 8.74 -3.73
C MET A 32 0.43 8.22 -3.84
N LEU A 33 -0.57 9.10 -3.95
CA LEU A 33 -1.96 8.69 -4.15
C LEU A 33 -2.17 8.02 -5.52
N ASP A 34 -1.55 8.56 -6.58
CA ASP A 34 -1.59 7.98 -7.91
C ASP A 34 -1.04 6.54 -7.93
N LYS A 35 0.05 6.28 -7.20
CA LYS A 35 0.66 4.95 -7.06
C LYS A 35 -0.25 3.89 -6.42
N VAL A 36 -1.34 4.28 -5.80
CA VAL A 36 -2.34 3.40 -5.18
C VAL A 36 -3.74 3.57 -5.78
N GLY A 37 -3.85 4.31 -6.88
CA GLY A 37 -5.10 4.54 -7.60
C GLY A 37 -6.13 5.34 -6.81
N LEU A 38 -5.69 6.37 -6.05
CA LEU A 38 -6.55 7.28 -5.33
C LEU A 38 -6.58 8.66 -5.96
N ALA A 39 -7.79 9.20 -6.11
CA ALA A 39 -7.98 10.57 -6.59
C ALA A 39 -7.58 11.61 -5.52
N PRO A 40 -6.97 12.75 -5.90
CA PRO A 40 -6.50 13.76 -4.94
C PRO A 40 -7.60 14.37 -4.06
N GLN A 41 -8.86 14.29 -4.46
CA GLN A 41 -10.01 14.79 -3.70
C GLN A 41 -10.10 14.18 -2.30
N ILE A 42 -9.58 12.95 -2.12
CA ILE A 42 -9.56 12.26 -0.82
C ILE A 42 -8.83 13.06 0.26
N LEU A 43 -7.90 13.94 -0.11
CA LEU A 43 -7.13 14.77 0.82
C LEU A 43 -7.99 15.74 1.63
N ALA A 44 -9.17 16.11 1.10
CA ALA A 44 -10.11 17.01 1.78
C ALA A 44 -10.99 16.30 2.83
N HIS A 45 -11.03 14.96 2.81
CA HIS A 45 -11.88 14.15 3.67
C HIS A 45 -11.23 13.89 5.03
N LEU A 46 -12.09 13.61 6.01
CA LEU A 46 -11.72 13.03 7.31
C LEU A 46 -11.66 11.51 7.20
N PRO A 47 -10.91 10.79 8.07
CA PRO A 47 -10.79 9.34 8.02
C PRO A 47 -12.12 8.58 8.03
N HIS A 48 -13.13 9.08 8.74
CA HIS A 48 -14.46 8.48 8.81
C HIS A 48 -15.36 8.76 7.59
N GLN A 49 -14.92 9.59 6.65
CA GLN A 49 -15.66 9.97 5.43
C GLN A 49 -15.23 9.15 4.21
N ILE A 50 -14.27 8.25 4.37
CA ILE A 50 -13.75 7.40 3.30
C ILE A 50 -14.08 5.93 3.56
N SER A 51 -14.15 5.13 2.50
CA SER A 51 -14.35 3.68 2.60
C SER A 51 -13.15 2.98 3.25
N GLY A 52 -13.36 1.77 3.78
CA GLY A 52 -12.27 0.96 4.33
C GLY A 52 -11.18 0.67 3.29
N GLY A 53 -11.55 0.41 2.05
CA GLY A 53 -10.60 0.20 0.96
C GLY A 53 -9.80 1.45 0.59
N GLU A 54 -10.40 2.64 0.64
CA GLU A 54 -9.67 3.89 0.47
C GLU A 54 -8.73 4.13 1.64
N ALA A 55 -9.13 3.84 2.87
CA ALA A 55 -8.28 3.95 4.06
C ALA A 55 -7.06 3.02 3.98
N GLN A 56 -7.24 1.78 3.52
CA GLN A 56 -6.13 0.85 3.27
C GLN A 56 -5.16 1.40 2.23
N ARG A 57 -5.64 1.92 1.11
CA ARG A 57 -4.79 2.52 0.07
C ARG A 57 -4.07 3.78 0.56
N VAL A 58 -4.72 4.63 1.35
CA VAL A 58 -4.08 5.78 2.02
C VAL A 58 -2.94 5.32 2.93
N ALA A 59 -3.14 4.25 3.71
CA ALA A 59 -2.09 3.69 4.56
C ALA A 59 -0.89 3.20 3.75
N ILE A 60 -1.13 2.47 2.65
CA ILE A 60 -0.07 2.01 1.74
C ILE A 60 0.68 3.21 1.13
N ALA A 61 -0.03 4.24 0.64
CA ALA A 61 0.58 5.44 0.08
C ALA A 61 1.52 6.15 1.08
N ARG A 62 1.12 6.19 2.37
CA ARG A 62 1.97 6.73 3.44
C ARG A 62 3.22 5.89 3.67
N CYS A 63 3.13 4.57 3.61
CA CYS A 63 4.28 3.68 3.72
C CYS A 63 5.27 3.87 2.55
N LEU A 64 4.77 4.09 1.34
CA LEU A 64 5.60 4.29 0.15
C LEU A 64 6.45 5.58 0.20
N LEU A 65 6.05 6.60 0.97
CA LEU A 65 6.86 7.80 1.22
C LEU A 65 8.25 7.47 1.79
N PHE A 66 8.36 6.42 2.59
CA PHE A 66 9.63 6.00 3.21
C PHE A 66 10.56 5.27 2.23
N ARG A 67 10.13 4.99 1.00
CA ARG A 67 10.88 4.18 0.02
C ARG A 67 11.46 2.91 0.67
N PRO A 68 10.64 2.08 1.31
CA PRO A 68 11.11 0.97 2.12
C PRO A 68 11.83 -0.07 1.26
N LYS A 69 12.84 -0.75 1.82
CA LYS A 69 13.48 -1.92 1.20
C LYS A 69 12.63 -3.19 1.34
N LEU A 70 11.79 -3.23 2.38
CA LEU A 70 10.82 -4.29 2.62
C LEU A 70 9.49 -3.66 3.03
N LEU A 71 8.43 -3.95 2.29
CA LEU A 71 7.06 -3.57 2.63
C LEU A 71 6.30 -4.81 3.07
N ILE A 72 5.81 -4.82 4.31
CA ILE A 72 4.99 -5.90 4.85
C ILE A 72 3.51 -5.49 4.73
N LEU A 73 2.74 -6.30 4.04
CA LEU A 73 1.30 -6.13 3.83
C LEU A 73 0.58 -7.31 4.51
N ASP A 74 0.09 -7.07 5.73
CA ASP A 74 -0.67 -8.05 6.49
C ASP A 74 -2.16 -7.75 6.33
N GLU A 75 -2.87 -8.58 5.54
CA GLU A 75 -4.29 -8.41 5.18
C GLU A 75 -4.64 -6.98 4.68
N ALA A 76 -3.64 -6.26 4.17
CA ALA A 76 -3.71 -4.82 3.90
C ALA A 76 -4.65 -4.44 2.73
N THR A 77 -5.20 -5.41 2.03
CA THR A 77 -6.15 -5.21 0.92
C THR A 77 -7.47 -5.97 1.12
N SER A 78 -7.70 -6.55 2.29
CA SER A 78 -8.86 -7.41 2.58
C SER A 78 -10.22 -6.70 2.47
N MET A 79 -10.27 -5.38 2.57
CA MET A 79 -11.50 -4.58 2.41
C MET A 79 -11.76 -4.14 0.96
N LEU A 80 -10.95 -4.59 0.02
CA LEU A 80 -11.12 -4.32 -1.41
C LEU A 80 -11.79 -5.54 -2.09
N ASP A 81 -12.52 -5.29 -3.17
CA ASP A 81 -12.93 -6.36 -4.08
C ASP A 81 -11.71 -6.97 -4.80
N VAL A 82 -11.83 -8.21 -5.24
CA VAL A 82 -10.72 -9.00 -5.80
C VAL A 82 -10.01 -8.29 -6.95
N SER A 83 -10.77 -7.62 -7.84
CA SER A 83 -10.20 -6.92 -8.99
C SER A 83 -9.39 -5.69 -8.55
N THR A 84 -9.90 -4.95 -7.59
CA THR A 84 -9.22 -3.78 -7.02
C THR A 84 -7.98 -4.21 -6.22
N GLN A 85 -8.04 -5.32 -5.47
CA GLN A 85 -6.87 -5.88 -4.77
C GLN A 85 -5.73 -6.16 -5.73
N ALA A 86 -6.00 -6.90 -6.82
CA ALA A 86 -4.98 -7.26 -7.80
C ALA A 86 -4.35 -6.02 -8.47
N ASN A 87 -5.18 -5.02 -8.80
CA ASN A 87 -4.71 -3.77 -9.39
C ASN A 87 -3.81 -2.98 -8.43
N VAL A 88 -4.25 -2.77 -7.19
CA VAL A 88 -3.47 -2.05 -6.18
C VAL A 88 -2.15 -2.75 -5.88
N LEU A 89 -2.18 -4.07 -5.68
CA LEU A 89 -0.95 -4.84 -5.45
C LEU A 89 -0.02 -4.82 -6.66
N GLY A 90 -0.56 -4.83 -7.89
CA GLY A 90 0.22 -4.67 -9.11
C GLY A 90 0.94 -3.32 -9.18
N MET A 91 0.25 -2.23 -8.82
CA MET A 91 0.83 -0.88 -8.77
C MET A 91 1.92 -0.78 -7.70
N VAL A 92 1.65 -1.27 -6.48
CA VAL A 92 2.61 -1.29 -5.36
C VAL A 92 3.84 -2.14 -5.70
N ARG A 93 3.63 -3.32 -6.31
CA ARG A 93 4.73 -4.20 -6.75
C ARG A 93 5.64 -3.51 -7.77
N ARG A 94 5.08 -2.80 -8.74
CA ARG A 94 5.85 -2.02 -9.71
C ARG A 94 6.70 -0.97 -9.00
N GLN A 95 6.09 -0.19 -8.11
CA GLN A 95 6.76 0.85 -7.34
C GLN A 95 7.91 0.30 -6.48
N MET A 96 7.68 -0.84 -5.81
CA MET A 96 8.72 -1.48 -5.00
C MET A 96 9.88 -2.01 -5.85
N ARG A 97 9.59 -2.61 -7.01
CA ARG A 97 10.65 -3.04 -7.96
C ARG A 97 11.50 -1.88 -8.45
N GLU A 98 10.89 -0.76 -8.84
CA GLU A 98 11.59 0.44 -9.30
C GLU A 98 12.52 1.02 -8.23
N SER A 99 12.13 0.92 -6.95
CA SER A 99 12.95 1.35 -5.81
C SER A 99 13.94 0.29 -5.30
N GLY A 100 13.98 -0.90 -5.92
CA GLY A 100 14.83 -2.03 -5.50
C GLY A 100 14.40 -2.64 -4.17
N GLY A 101 13.11 -2.53 -3.83
CA GLY A 101 12.51 -3.11 -2.62
C GLY A 101 11.78 -4.43 -2.89
N SER A 102 11.37 -5.09 -1.81
CA SER A 102 10.61 -6.33 -1.81
C SER A 102 9.31 -6.19 -1.03
N ILE A 103 8.32 -7.06 -1.32
CA ILE A 103 7.05 -7.11 -0.60
C ILE A 103 6.92 -8.48 0.08
N LEU A 104 6.53 -8.46 1.35
CA LEU A 104 6.01 -9.62 2.07
C LEU A 104 4.49 -9.46 2.18
N LEU A 105 3.74 -10.26 1.44
CA LEU A 105 2.28 -10.29 1.50
C LEU A 105 1.82 -11.44 2.39
N ILE A 106 1.04 -11.13 3.41
CA ILE A 106 0.34 -12.10 4.26
C ILE A 106 -1.13 -12.03 3.91
N SER A 107 -1.70 -13.15 3.46
CA SER A 107 -3.11 -13.22 3.06
C SER A 107 -3.61 -14.66 3.13
N HIS A 108 -4.89 -14.81 3.39
CA HIS A 108 -5.60 -16.09 3.29
C HIS A 108 -6.21 -16.33 1.90
N ASP A 109 -6.14 -15.36 0.98
CA ASP A 109 -6.63 -15.49 -0.40
C ASP A 109 -5.56 -16.15 -1.29
N GLU A 110 -5.68 -17.47 -1.47
CA GLU A 110 -4.76 -18.23 -2.31
C GLU A 110 -4.76 -17.77 -3.78
N ALA A 111 -5.91 -17.35 -4.32
CA ALA A 111 -6.00 -16.93 -5.72
C ALA A 111 -5.22 -15.63 -5.94
N LEU A 112 -5.38 -14.67 -5.03
CA LEU A 112 -4.64 -13.42 -5.04
C LEU A 112 -3.14 -13.65 -4.91
N VAL A 113 -2.71 -14.45 -3.93
CA VAL A 113 -1.29 -14.75 -3.68
C VAL A 113 -0.66 -15.42 -4.91
N LYS A 114 -1.33 -16.40 -5.54
CA LYS A 114 -0.87 -17.02 -6.78
C LYS A 114 -0.74 -16.05 -7.95
N LEU A 115 -1.59 -15.02 -8.00
CA LEU A 115 -1.57 -14.03 -9.07
C LEU A 115 -0.42 -13.03 -8.92
N VAL A 116 -0.12 -12.58 -7.69
CA VAL A 116 0.76 -11.42 -7.47
C VAL A 116 2.14 -11.76 -6.90
N CYS A 117 2.35 -12.95 -6.32
CA CYS A 117 3.60 -13.29 -5.66
C CYS A 117 4.53 -14.12 -6.56
N ASP A 118 5.83 -13.87 -6.46
CA ASP A 118 6.87 -14.65 -7.16
C ASP A 118 7.18 -15.94 -6.40
N GLN A 119 7.12 -15.92 -5.07
CA GLN A 119 7.33 -17.06 -4.17
C GLN A 119 6.19 -17.15 -3.16
N ILE A 120 5.77 -18.36 -2.83
CA ILE A 120 4.65 -18.60 -1.93
C ILE A 120 5.09 -19.60 -0.85
N TYR A 121 4.86 -19.20 0.40
CA TYR A 121 5.04 -20.06 1.57
C TYR A 121 3.67 -20.31 2.20
N VAL A 122 3.32 -21.58 2.40
CA VAL A 122 2.07 -21.97 3.07
C VAL A 122 2.42 -22.40 4.48
N PHE A 123 1.81 -21.73 5.45
CA PHE A 123 1.89 -22.11 6.85
C PHE A 123 0.68 -22.96 7.20
N ASP A 124 0.92 -24.23 7.48
CA ASP A 124 -0.07 -25.15 8.02
C ASP A 124 0.35 -25.52 9.46
N ASN A 125 -0.60 -25.84 10.32
CA ASN A 125 -0.39 -26.14 11.75
C ASN A 125 0.65 -27.23 12.04
N LYS A 126 1.20 -27.89 11.02
CA LYS A 126 2.19 -28.98 11.15
C LYS A 126 3.47 -28.80 10.33
N ASN A 127 3.50 -27.97 9.28
CA ASN A 127 4.70 -27.79 8.45
C ASN A 127 4.62 -26.52 7.58
N THR A 128 5.75 -25.83 7.42
CA THR A 128 5.90 -24.77 6.41
C THR A 128 6.27 -25.44 5.08
N ARG A 129 5.49 -25.23 4.02
CA ARG A 129 5.77 -25.72 2.68
C ARG A 129 5.96 -24.56 1.72
N GLN A 130 7.06 -24.56 0.99
CA GLN A 130 7.26 -23.68 -0.14
C GLN A 130 6.49 -24.25 -1.34
N LYS A 131 5.63 -23.44 -1.96
CA LYS A 131 5.04 -23.73 -3.27
C LYS A 131 5.71 -22.80 -4.28
N GLU A 132 6.48 -23.36 -5.20
CA GLU A 132 7.01 -22.58 -6.33
C GLU A 132 5.87 -22.18 -7.27
N LYS A 133 5.96 -20.98 -7.82
CA LYS A 133 5.08 -20.55 -8.90
C LYS A 133 5.51 -21.29 -10.15
N ASN A 134 4.65 -22.12 -10.71
CA ASN A 134 4.87 -22.62 -12.08
C ASN A 134 4.92 -21.41 -13.02
N GLN A 135 6.03 -21.30 -13.75
CA GLN A 135 6.25 -20.31 -14.79
C GLN A 135 5.23 -20.43 -15.90
#